data_9bcc5d019384851071c93ad502bfdb18
#
_entry.id   9bcc5d019384851071c93ad502bfdb18
#
_cell.length_a   1.000
_cell.length_b   1.000
_cell.length_c   1.000
_cell.angle_alpha   90.00
_cell.angle_beta   90.00
_cell.angle_gamma   90.00
#
_symmetry.space_group_name_H-M   'P 1'
#
loop_
_entity.id
_entity.type
_entity.pdbx_description
1 polymer ?
#
loop_
_entity_poly.entity_id
_entity_poly.type
_entity_poly.pdbx_seq_one_letter_code
_entity_poly.pdbx_strand_id
1 'polypeptide(L)'
;LSHLEENIYAFPYKKYEKDMHNIELFLAKNQYFEIEHVAEQIVKLVRDNGYRYNDISVITKDLEGYSSLCKAIFNEYNIPVFIDEKKDLSQNILVKYLLALINIFAKNWSEVSIFEYLKTGLVSDIDDSDIWIMENYALKWGIKGSKWYKGEWNFYNETEDEQIKILHIREKIVRPLLELKNELSGSKEVRTITTKLYEFLINNGIVLNLEKKIKQLEEMGELEKAREYETSYKLILELLDEMVALFDGKKISFDKYAEMLKIGLGNSGLGKIPSTQDQVIVGDVDRSRSHKVKAVFIIGLNDGIFPS
;
A
#
# COMPACT_ATOMS: atom_id res chain seq x y z
N LEU A 1 -19.57 21.57 -25.41
CA LEU A 1 -18.58 21.70 -24.33
C LEU A 1 -17.95 23.09 -24.33
N SER A 2 -17.47 23.68 -25.44
CA SER A 2 -16.89 25.03 -25.48
C SER A 2 -17.79 26.10 -24.86
N HIS A 3 -19.10 26.02 -25.09
CA HIS A 3 -20.04 26.96 -24.49
C HIS A 3 -20.08 26.84 -22.95
N LEU A 4 -20.02 25.63 -22.41
CA LEU A 4 -19.91 25.40 -20.96
C LEU A 4 -18.59 25.94 -20.41
N GLU A 5 -17.48 25.62 -21.04
CA GLU A 5 -16.15 26.09 -20.66
C GLU A 5 -16.09 27.61 -20.56
N GLU A 6 -16.65 28.32 -21.56
CA GLU A 6 -16.64 29.77 -21.63
C GLU A 6 -17.64 30.47 -20.69
N ASN A 7 -18.75 29.80 -20.33
CA ASN A 7 -19.89 30.49 -19.73
C ASN A 7 -20.37 29.87 -18.39
N ILE A 8 -19.78 28.81 -17.89
CA ILE A 8 -20.23 28.15 -16.65
C ILE A 8 -20.16 29.08 -15.43
N TYR A 9 -19.23 30.03 -15.42
CA TYR A 9 -19.07 31.05 -14.36
C TYR A 9 -19.42 32.44 -14.83
N ALA A 10 -20.01 32.62 -16.04
CA ALA A 10 -20.35 33.92 -16.55
C ALA A 10 -21.59 34.50 -15.86
N PHE A 11 -21.52 35.78 -15.46
CA PHE A 11 -22.68 36.51 -14.99
C PHE A 11 -22.84 37.80 -15.81
N PRO A 12 -24.03 38.07 -16.40
CA PRO A 12 -25.19 37.17 -16.45
C PRO A 12 -24.93 35.91 -17.27
N TYR A 13 -25.56 34.79 -16.88
CA TYR A 13 -25.38 33.52 -17.57
C TYR A 13 -25.88 33.61 -19.03
N LYS A 14 -25.19 32.97 -19.94
CA LYS A 14 -25.58 32.86 -21.34
C LYS A 14 -26.21 31.51 -21.61
N LYS A 15 -27.48 31.51 -22.00
CA LYS A 15 -28.20 30.27 -22.31
C LYS A 15 -27.69 29.69 -23.63
N TYR A 16 -27.52 28.35 -23.68
CA TYR A 16 -27.24 27.63 -24.90
C TYR A 16 -28.56 27.40 -25.65
N GLU A 17 -28.63 27.85 -26.90
CA GLU A 17 -29.89 27.88 -27.69
C GLU A 17 -30.08 26.67 -28.60
N LYS A 18 -29.07 25.80 -28.73
CA LYS A 18 -29.14 24.61 -29.59
C LYS A 18 -29.58 23.40 -28.76
N ASP A 19 -30.22 22.43 -29.44
CA ASP A 19 -30.56 21.15 -28.82
C ASP A 19 -29.30 20.42 -28.32
N MET A 20 -29.35 19.97 -27.08
CA MET A 20 -28.27 19.24 -26.44
C MET A 20 -28.62 17.76 -26.40
N HIS A 21 -27.81 16.94 -27.09
CA HIS A 21 -27.95 15.48 -27.06
C HIS A 21 -26.76 14.76 -26.39
N ASN A 22 -25.71 15.56 -26.02
CA ASN A 22 -24.44 15.00 -25.58
C ASN A 22 -24.14 15.26 -24.11
N ILE A 23 -25.07 15.89 -23.37
CA ILE A 23 -24.92 16.19 -21.95
C ILE A 23 -26.22 15.82 -21.27
N GLU A 24 -26.12 14.99 -20.26
CA GLU A 24 -27.22 14.57 -19.41
C GLU A 24 -26.91 14.90 -17.97
N LEU A 25 -27.90 15.35 -17.21
CA LEU A 25 -27.81 15.58 -15.78
C LEU A 25 -28.78 14.62 -15.08
N PHE A 26 -28.26 13.80 -14.20
CA PHE A 26 -29.02 12.86 -13.39
C PHE A 26 -28.95 13.22 -11.92
N LEU A 27 -30.09 13.26 -11.26
CA LEU A 27 -30.19 13.49 -9.82
C LEU A 27 -30.50 12.18 -9.11
N ALA A 28 -29.51 11.65 -8.39
CA ALA A 28 -29.62 10.42 -7.62
C ALA A 28 -30.12 10.67 -6.20
N LYS A 29 -30.78 9.68 -5.60
CA LYS A 29 -31.19 9.73 -4.20
C LYS A 29 -30.01 9.52 -3.22
N ASN A 30 -29.01 8.77 -3.64
CA ASN A 30 -27.79 8.49 -2.90
C ASN A 30 -26.70 7.97 -3.87
N GLN A 31 -25.49 7.76 -3.37
CA GLN A 31 -24.35 7.27 -4.12
C GLN A 31 -24.59 5.92 -4.80
N TYR A 32 -25.33 5.00 -4.17
CA TYR A 32 -25.63 3.70 -4.76
C TYR A 32 -26.43 3.85 -6.05
N PHE A 33 -27.54 4.59 -6.04
CA PHE A 33 -28.36 4.83 -7.23
C PHE A 33 -27.65 5.66 -8.29
N GLU A 34 -26.70 6.53 -7.88
CA GLU A 34 -25.87 7.27 -8.82
C GLU A 34 -24.98 6.32 -9.64
N ILE A 35 -24.27 5.39 -8.96
CA ILE A 35 -23.38 4.45 -9.63
C ILE A 35 -24.18 3.39 -10.40
N GLU A 36 -25.32 2.93 -9.87
CA GLU A 36 -26.21 2.00 -10.57
C GLU A 36 -26.68 2.60 -11.91
N HIS A 37 -27.13 3.86 -11.91
CA HIS A 37 -27.48 4.57 -13.14
C HIS A 37 -26.30 4.65 -14.11
N VAL A 38 -25.11 5.01 -13.62
CA VAL A 38 -23.89 5.03 -14.46
C VAL A 38 -23.62 3.64 -15.05
N ALA A 39 -23.75 2.57 -14.29
CA ALA A 39 -23.56 1.21 -14.77
C ALA A 39 -24.57 0.84 -15.88
N GLU A 40 -25.84 1.18 -15.71
CA GLU A 40 -26.86 1.00 -16.74
C GLU A 40 -26.54 1.76 -18.03
N GLN A 41 -26.10 3.02 -17.93
CA GLN A 41 -25.71 3.81 -19.09
C GLN A 41 -24.46 3.25 -19.78
N ILE A 42 -23.47 2.78 -19.02
CA ILE A 42 -22.27 2.12 -19.59
C ILE A 42 -22.69 0.89 -20.39
N VAL A 43 -23.51 0.00 -19.81
CA VAL A 43 -24.00 -1.20 -20.52
C VAL A 43 -24.75 -0.82 -21.79
N LYS A 44 -25.58 0.22 -21.75
CA LYS A 44 -26.32 0.72 -22.91
C LYS A 44 -25.39 1.27 -23.99
N LEU A 45 -24.39 2.07 -23.63
CA LEU A 45 -23.39 2.59 -24.57
C LEU A 45 -22.61 1.47 -25.26
N VAL A 46 -22.19 0.46 -24.52
CA VAL A 46 -21.43 -0.65 -25.07
C VAL A 46 -22.32 -1.54 -25.96
N ARG A 47 -23.52 -1.91 -25.50
CA ARG A 47 -24.41 -2.82 -26.19
C ARG A 47 -25.07 -2.18 -27.42
N ASP A 48 -25.58 -0.96 -27.28
CA ASP A 48 -26.44 -0.34 -28.27
C ASP A 48 -25.70 0.65 -29.17
N ASN A 49 -24.62 1.28 -28.69
CA ASN A 49 -23.87 2.29 -29.43
C ASN A 49 -22.46 1.80 -29.87
N GLY A 50 -22.09 0.54 -29.56
CA GLY A 50 -20.84 -0.05 -30.00
C GLY A 50 -19.57 0.56 -29.37
N TYR A 51 -19.69 1.16 -28.18
CA TYR A 51 -18.54 1.65 -27.43
C TYR A 51 -17.76 0.47 -26.85
N ARG A 52 -16.46 0.66 -26.67
CA ARG A 52 -15.63 -0.23 -25.85
C ARG A 52 -15.60 0.30 -24.42
N TYR A 53 -15.33 -0.55 -23.45
CA TYR A 53 -15.21 -0.13 -22.08
C TYR A 53 -14.08 0.90 -21.88
N ASN A 54 -12.98 0.79 -22.60
CA ASN A 54 -11.87 1.77 -22.57
C ASN A 54 -12.18 3.11 -23.26
N ASP A 55 -13.29 3.24 -23.99
CA ASP A 55 -13.81 4.49 -24.52
C ASP A 55 -14.54 5.32 -23.43
N ILE A 56 -14.76 4.74 -22.23
CA ILE A 56 -15.61 5.28 -21.19
C ILE A 56 -14.78 5.52 -19.92
N SER A 57 -14.94 6.69 -19.31
CA SER A 57 -14.33 7.03 -18.03
C SER A 57 -15.37 7.53 -17.03
N VAL A 58 -15.16 7.19 -15.75
CA VAL A 58 -15.93 7.72 -14.62
C VAL A 58 -14.97 8.55 -13.77
N ILE A 59 -15.35 9.76 -13.47
CA ILE A 59 -14.48 10.73 -12.78
C ILE A 59 -15.18 11.21 -11.51
N THR A 60 -14.44 11.26 -10.41
CA THR A 60 -14.93 11.80 -9.15
C THR A 60 -13.82 12.60 -8.45
N LYS A 61 -14.20 13.49 -7.54
CA LYS A 61 -13.27 14.14 -6.63
C LYS A 61 -13.07 13.34 -5.33
N ASP A 62 -14.08 12.54 -4.97
CA ASP A 62 -14.04 11.66 -3.80
C ASP A 62 -13.87 10.20 -4.24
N LEU A 63 -12.69 9.87 -4.77
CA LEU A 63 -12.41 8.51 -5.23
C LEU A 63 -12.43 7.49 -4.09
N GLU A 64 -12.00 7.88 -2.88
CA GLU A 64 -11.98 7.01 -1.71
C GLU A 64 -13.40 6.59 -1.30
N GLY A 65 -14.35 7.53 -1.26
CA GLY A 65 -15.73 7.26 -0.91
C GLY A 65 -16.50 6.46 -1.97
N TYR A 66 -16.10 6.56 -3.25
CA TYR A 66 -16.81 5.92 -4.36
C TYR A 66 -16.20 4.58 -4.83
N SER A 67 -14.93 4.34 -4.57
CA SER A 67 -14.18 3.22 -5.16
C SER A 67 -14.75 1.84 -4.86
N SER A 68 -15.05 1.57 -3.59
CA SER A 68 -15.60 0.28 -3.16
C SER A 68 -16.98 0.03 -3.74
N LEU A 69 -17.79 1.07 -3.81
CA LEU A 69 -19.15 1.02 -4.37
C LEU A 69 -19.10 0.81 -5.90
N CYS A 70 -18.25 1.56 -6.61
CA CYS A 70 -18.02 1.36 -8.06
C CYS A 70 -17.57 -0.08 -8.35
N LYS A 71 -16.65 -0.62 -7.55
CA LYS A 71 -16.17 -1.99 -7.72
C LYS A 71 -17.29 -3.02 -7.52
N ALA A 72 -18.12 -2.85 -6.50
CA ALA A 72 -19.23 -3.77 -6.22
C ALA A 72 -20.29 -3.73 -7.32
N ILE A 73 -20.81 -2.56 -7.65
CA ILE A 73 -21.91 -2.40 -8.62
C ILE A 73 -21.45 -2.75 -10.03
N PHE A 74 -20.26 -2.30 -10.46
CA PHE A 74 -19.77 -2.62 -11.82
C PHE A 74 -19.52 -4.12 -11.96
N ASN A 75 -19.12 -4.81 -10.90
CA ASN A 75 -18.98 -6.26 -10.91
C ASN A 75 -20.35 -6.97 -11.04
N GLU A 76 -21.42 -6.48 -10.40
CA GLU A 76 -22.79 -7.00 -10.55
C GLU A 76 -23.29 -6.86 -11.99
N TYR A 77 -22.94 -5.77 -12.66
CA TYR A 77 -23.28 -5.52 -14.08
C TYR A 77 -22.30 -6.16 -15.07
N ASN A 78 -21.31 -6.94 -14.61
CA ASN A 78 -20.24 -7.53 -15.42
C ASN A 78 -19.45 -6.49 -16.24
N ILE A 79 -19.29 -5.27 -15.72
CA ILE A 79 -18.50 -4.21 -16.32
C ILE A 79 -17.05 -4.36 -15.85
N PRO A 80 -16.09 -4.63 -16.75
CA PRO A 80 -14.68 -4.64 -16.37
C PRO A 80 -14.24 -3.22 -16.00
N VAL A 81 -13.73 -3.07 -14.79
CA VAL A 81 -13.36 -1.75 -14.22
C VAL A 81 -11.94 -1.71 -13.75
N PHE A 82 -11.27 -0.63 -14.04
CA PHE A 82 -9.99 -0.23 -13.44
C PHE A 82 -10.22 1.02 -12.57
N ILE A 83 -9.87 0.93 -11.28
CA ILE A 83 -9.97 2.07 -10.37
C ILE A 83 -8.56 2.59 -10.10
N ASP A 84 -8.31 3.86 -10.46
CA ASP A 84 -7.01 4.54 -10.27
C ASP A 84 -6.84 5.02 -8.82
N GLU A 85 -6.94 4.08 -7.89
CA GLU A 85 -6.65 4.33 -6.47
C GLU A 85 -5.15 4.34 -6.22
N LYS A 86 -4.70 5.26 -5.37
CA LYS A 86 -3.43 5.07 -4.68
C LYS A 86 -3.65 4.03 -3.59
N LYS A 87 -3.18 2.83 -3.79
CA LYS A 87 -3.13 1.87 -2.68
C LYS A 87 -2.15 2.38 -1.63
N ASP A 88 -2.63 2.46 -0.41
CA ASP A 88 -1.79 2.71 0.76
C ASP A 88 -0.81 1.53 0.92
N LEU A 89 0.46 1.82 0.77
CA LEU A 89 1.53 0.84 0.98
C LEU A 89 1.64 0.35 2.41
N SER A 90 1.01 1.02 3.39
CA SER A 90 1.08 0.63 4.79
C SER A 90 0.61 -0.80 5.06
N GLN A 91 -0.29 -1.32 4.21
CA GLN A 91 -0.79 -2.70 4.31
C GLN A 91 0.13 -3.73 3.65
N ASN A 92 1.10 -3.28 2.84
CA ASN A 92 2.02 -4.18 2.17
C ASN A 92 2.96 -4.89 3.17
N ILE A 93 3.18 -6.18 2.94
CA ILE A 93 3.93 -7.03 3.87
C ILE A 93 5.40 -6.58 4.05
N LEU A 94 6.05 -6.13 2.98
CA LEU A 94 7.44 -5.67 3.04
C LEU A 94 7.55 -4.31 3.73
N VAL A 95 6.57 -3.42 3.52
CA VAL A 95 6.48 -2.14 4.24
C VAL A 95 6.25 -2.38 5.74
N LYS A 96 5.32 -3.28 6.09
CA LYS A 96 5.10 -3.71 7.49
C LYS A 96 6.38 -4.25 8.11
N TYR A 97 7.11 -5.09 7.37
CA TYR A 97 8.39 -5.62 7.82
C TYR A 97 9.41 -4.51 8.11
N LEU A 98 9.62 -3.59 7.18
CA LEU A 98 10.56 -2.47 7.36
C LEU A 98 10.15 -1.56 8.51
N LEU A 99 8.86 -1.22 8.62
CA LEU A 99 8.36 -0.40 9.73
C LEU A 99 8.52 -1.10 11.08
N ALA A 100 8.25 -2.40 11.15
CA ALA A 100 8.46 -3.18 12.37
C ALA A 100 9.94 -3.28 12.74
N LEU A 101 10.83 -3.53 11.77
CA LEU A 101 12.28 -3.54 11.96
C LEU A 101 12.78 -2.22 12.55
N ILE A 102 12.38 -1.09 11.97
CA ILE A 102 12.71 0.25 12.45
C ILE A 102 12.17 0.46 13.86
N ASN A 103 10.92 0.04 14.11
CA ASN A 103 10.28 0.20 15.41
C ASN A 103 10.94 -0.64 16.51
N ILE A 104 11.56 -1.80 16.19
CA ILE A 104 12.33 -2.57 17.17
C ILE A 104 13.42 -1.70 17.79
N PHE A 105 14.15 -0.94 17.00
CA PHE A 105 15.21 -0.07 17.49
C PHE A 105 14.66 1.21 18.14
N ALA A 106 13.73 1.90 17.45
CA ALA A 106 13.16 3.16 17.93
C ALA A 106 12.35 3.01 19.24
N LYS A 107 11.67 1.87 19.44
CA LYS A 107 10.87 1.57 20.63
C LYS A 107 11.60 0.66 21.62
N ASN A 108 12.92 0.64 21.55
CA ASN A 108 13.79 -0.11 22.49
C ASN A 108 13.35 -1.57 22.66
N TRP A 109 13.23 -2.32 21.55
CA TRP A 109 12.89 -3.75 21.56
C TRP A 109 11.57 -4.04 22.28
N SER A 110 10.54 -3.25 21.98
CA SER A 110 9.22 -3.52 22.52
C SER A 110 8.70 -4.88 22.01
N GLU A 111 7.97 -5.58 22.85
CA GLU A 111 7.35 -6.86 22.51
C GLU A 111 6.50 -6.75 21.24
N VAL A 112 5.65 -5.72 21.17
CA VAL A 112 4.80 -5.45 20.00
C VAL A 112 5.62 -5.37 18.71
N SER A 113 6.72 -4.60 18.71
CA SER A 113 7.55 -4.42 17.50
C SER A 113 8.23 -5.72 17.06
N ILE A 114 8.69 -6.55 18.02
CA ILE A 114 9.29 -7.85 17.71
C ILE A 114 8.25 -8.77 17.06
N PHE A 115 7.04 -8.86 17.62
CA PHE A 115 6.03 -9.76 17.05
C PHE A 115 5.38 -9.22 15.78
N GLU A 116 5.26 -7.91 15.60
CA GLU A 116 4.92 -7.31 14.30
C GLU A 116 5.93 -7.72 13.22
N TYR A 117 7.23 -7.68 13.54
CA TYR A 117 8.31 -8.08 12.64
C TYR A 117 8.23 -9.58 12.29
N LEU A 118 8.08 -10.46 13.26
CA LEU A 118 8.00 -11.90 13.07
C LEU A 118 6.74 -12.32 12.30
N LYS A 119 5.57 -11.76 12.64
CA LYS A 119 4.27 -12.08 12.04
C LYS A 119 4.13 -11.62 10.58
N THR A 120 5.12 -10.93 10.02
CA THR A 120 5.16 -10.69 8.57
C THR A 120 5.40 -11.98 7.77
N GLY A 121 5.97 -13.01 8.41
CA GLY A 121 6.34 -14.26 7.77
C GLY A 121 7.42 -14.10 6.68
N LEU A 122 8.20 -13.01 6.74
CA LEU A 122 9.37 -12.79 5.88
C LEU A 122 10.67 -13.22 6.55
N VAL A 123 10.67 -13.44 7.87
CA VAL A 123 11.85 -13.87 8.63
C VAL A 123 12.15 -15.33 8.33
N SER A 124 13.40 -15.62 7.95
CA SER A 124 13.83 -16.97 7.62
C SER A 124 13.93 -17.87 8.86
N ASP A 125 13.70 -19.15 8.67
CA ASP A 125 13.92 -20.21 9.66
C ASP A 125 13.13 -20.09 10.99
N ILE A 126 12.03 -19.33 10.97
CA ILE A 126 11.09 -19.19 12.08
C ILE A 126 9.69 -19.43 11.52
N ASP A 127 9.03 -20.46 12.00
CA ASP A 127 7.66 -20.78 11.61
C ASP A 127 6.62 -20.19 12.59
N ASP A 128 5.33 -20.31 12.22
CA ASP A 128 4.24 -19.78 13.04
C ASP A 128 4.21 -20.45 14.43
N SER A 129 4.60 -21.72 14.55
CA SER A 129 4.64 -22.43 15.84
C SER A 129 5.73 -21.85 16.75
N ASP A 130 6.87 -21.51 16.19
CA ASP A 130 7.98 -20.87 16.91
C ASP A 130 7.59 -19.46 17.37
N ILE A 131 6.88 -18.70 16.52
CA ILE A 131 6.35 -17.38 16.89
C ILE A 131 5.38 -17.49 18.06
N TRP A 132 4.46 -18.46 18.02
CA TRP A 132 3.49 -18.72 19.09
C TRP A 132 4.15 -19.07 20.42
N ILE A 133 5.13 -19.96 20.39
CA ILE A 133 5.90 -20.37 21.56
C ILE A 133 6.62 -19.15 22.17
N MET A 134 7.29 -18.38 21.34
CA MET A 134 8.04 -17.20 21.76
C MET A 134 7.13 -16.09 22.28
N GLU A 135 5.96 -15.86 21.68
CA GLU A 135 5.00 -14.86 22.12
C GLU A 135 4.45 -15.20 23.51
N ASN A 136 4.02 -16.44 23.71
CA ASN A 136 3.55 -16.90 25.02
C ASN A 136 4.63 -16.82 26.09
N TYR A 137 5.85 -17.17 25.73
CA TYR A 137 6.99 -17.10 26.66
C TYR A 137 7.32 -15.64 27.02
N ALA A 138 7.37 -14.76 26.03
CA ALA A 138 7.66 -13.34 26.23
C ALA A 138 6.59 -12.66 27.12
N LEU A 139 5.30 -12.97 26.89
CA LEU A 139 4.19 -12.51 27.71
C LEU A 139 4.28 -13.04 29.15
N LYS A 140 4.47 -14.35 29.31
CA LYS A 140 4.56 -15.01 30.62
C LYS A 140 5.65 -14.40 31.51
N TRP A 141 6.81 -14.10 30.92
CA TRP A 141 8.00 -13.65 31.66
C TRP A 141 8.30 -12.16 31.52
N GLY A 142 7.44 -11.42 30.85
CA GLY A 142 7.58 -9.96 30.62
C GLY A 142 8.90 -9.63 29.91
N ILE A 143 9.19 -10.32 28.80
CA ILE A 143 10.39 -10.11 28.01
C ILE A 143 10.19 -8.87 27.11
N LYS A 144 10.92 -7.79 27.44
CA LYS A 144 10.89 -6.53 26.70
C LYS A 144 12.20 -5.78 26.87
N GLY A 145 12.50 -4.88 25.94
CA GLY A 145 13.69 -4.05 26.01
C GLY A 145 14.97 -4.86 25.97
N SER A 146 15.92 -4.51 26.82
CA SER A 146 17.22 -5.18 26.88
C SER A 146 17.14 -6.65 27.31
N LYS A 147 16.02 -7.13 27.88
CA LYS A 147 15.85 -8.54 28.22
C LYS A 147 15.93 -9.45 26.98
N TRP A 148 15.58 -8.95 25.79
CA TRP A 148 15.70 -9.74 24.57
C TRP A 148 17.14 -10.18 24.29
N TYR A 149 18.12 -9.32 24.55
CA TYR A 149 19.51 -9.56 24.16
C TYR A 149 20.50 -9.56 25.34
N LYS A 150 20.03 -9.28 26.57
CA LYS A 150 20.86 -9.33 27.79
C LYS A 150 20.31 -10.37 28.75
N GLY A 151 21.21 -10.98 29.52
CA GLY A 151 20.88 -11.92 30.59
C GLY A 151 20.55 -13.33 30.09
N GLU A 152 20.56 -14.23 31.02
CA GLU A 152 20.16 -15.62 30.80
C GLU A 152 18.66 -15.76 31.00
N TRP A 153 18.02 -16.56 30.16
CA TRP A 153 16.60 -16.87 30.27
C TRP A 153 16.40 -18.21 31.02
N ASN A 154 16.68 -18.19 32.32
CA ASN A 154 16.59 -19.35 33.21
C ASN A 154 15.32 -19.24 34.03
N PHE A 155 14.16 -19.55 33.46
CA PHE A 155 12.88 -19.49 34.16
C PHE A 155 12.41 -20.91 34.54
N TYR A 156 12.15 -21.15 35.78
CA TYR A 156 12.06 -22.44 36.48
C TYR A 156 10.85 -23.34 36.11
N ASN A 157 10.00 -23.02 35.14
CA ASN A 157 8.77 -23.75 34.90
C ASN A 157 8.70 -24.44 33.49
N GLU A 158 9.82 -24.48 32.79
CA GLU A 158 9.89 -25.13 31.47
C GLU A 158 10.67 -26.44 31.56
N THR A 159 10.33 -27.41 30.72
CA THR A 159 11.16 -28.61 30.57
C THR A 159 12.51 -28.25 29.92
N GLU A 160 13.52 -29.09 30.10
CA GLU A 160 14.84 -28.85 29.48
C GLU A 160 14.76 -28.72 27.96
N ASP A 161 13.95 -29.55 27.31
CA ASP A 161 13.74 -29.53 25.84
C ASP A 161 13.04 -28.22 25.39
N GLU A 162 12.03 -27.76 26.13
CA GLU A 162 11.33 -26.48 25.84
C GLU A 162 12.28 -25.32 26.01
N GLN A 163 13.12 -25.32 27.05
CA GLN A 163 14.11 -24.30 27.29
C GLN A 163 15.13 -24.21 26.16
N ILE A 164 15.64 -25.36 25.69
CA ILE A 164 16.57 -25.42 24.53
C ILE A 164 15.91 -24.83 23.30
N LYS A 165 14.65 -25.22 23.02
CA LYS A 165 13.90 -24.71 21.88
C LYS A 165 13.72 -23.21 21.94
N ILE A 166 13.32 -22.66 23.08
CA ILE A 166 13.13 -21.22 23.29
C ILE A 166 14.43 -20.44 23.09
N LEU A 167 15.54 -20.94 23.64
CA LEU A 167 16.86 -20.29 23.46
C LEU A 167 17.31 -20.31 21.99
N HIS A 168 17.03 -21.40 21.27
CA HIS A 168 17.34 -21.50 19.85
C HIS A 168 16.52 -20.49 19.01
N ILE A 169 15.21 -20.36 19.27
CA ILE A 169 14.36 -19.37 18.61
C ILE A 169 14.84 -17.96 18.94
N ARG A 170 15.14 -17.69 20.22
CA ARG A 170 15.71 -16.40 20.64
C ARG A 170 16.96 -16.03 19.85
N GLU A 171 17.90 -16.96 19.71
CA GLU A 171 19.16 -16.71 18.99
C GLU A 171 18.90 -16.34 17.52
N LYS A 172 17.99 -17.06 16.85
CA LYS A 172 17.59 -16.75 15.48
C LYS A 172 16.98 -15.36 15.32
N ILE A 173 16.21 -14.92 16.30
CA ILE A 173 15.58 -13.57 16.29
C ILE A 173 16.59 -12.49 16.63
N VAL A 174 17.33 -12.67 17.70
CA VAL A 174 18.08 -11.60 18.35
C VAL A 174 19.42 -11.34 17.66
N ARG A 175 20.11 -12.38 17.23
CA ARG A 175 21.44 -12.26 16.65
C ARG A 175 21.48 -11.34 15.40
N PRO A 176 20.67 -11.55 14.38
CA PRO A 176 20.69 -10.68 13.20
C PRO A 176 20.35 -9.21 13.54
N LEU A 177 19.38 -9.02 14.43
CA LEU A 177 18.97 -7.68 14.85
C LEU A 177 20.05 -6.97 15.66
N LEU A 178 20.81 -7.67 16.51
CA LEU A 178 21.94 -7.09 17.24
C LEU A 178 23.10 -6.72 16.32
N GLU A 179 23.41 -7.56 15.35
CA GLU A 179 24.43 -7.29 14.34
C GLU A 179 24.09 -5.99 13.60
N LEU A 180 22.85 -5.88 13.09
CA LEU A 180 22.37 -4.67 12.44
C LEU A 180 22.41 -3.44 13.35
N LYS A 181 21.95 -3.57 14.61
CA LYS A 181 22.01 -2.48 15.59
C LYS A 181 23.43 -1.95 15.80
N ASN A 182 24.40 -2.84 15.90
CA ASN A 182 25.79 -2.47 16.11
C ASN A 182 26.36 -1.76 14.87
N GLU A 183 26.05 -2.24 13.67
CA GLU A 183 26.44 -1.61 12.41
C GLU A 183 25.84 -0.22 12.22
N LEU A 184 24.60 0.00 12.67
CA LEU A 184 23.89 1.27 12.58
C LEU A 184 24.15 2.23 13.75
N SER A 185 24.98 1.84 14.74
CA SER A 185 25.26 2.67 15.91
C SER A 185 26.02 3.95 15.55
N GLY A 186 25.70 5.06 16.26
CA GLY A 186 26.29 6.38 16.04
C GLY A 186 25.73 7.09 14.78
N SER A 187 26.33 8.22 14.43
CA SER A 187 25.96 8.95 13.21
C SER A 187 26.70 8.37 12.01
N LYS A 188 25.95 7.98 10.99
CA LYS A 188 26.46 7.42 9.74
C LYS A 188 25.98 8.24 8.54
N GLU A 189 26.67 8.14 7.42
CA GLU A 189 26.17 8.66 6.16
C GLU A 189 24.89 7.93 5.75
N VAL A 190 23.93 8.66 5.16
CA VAL A 190 22.67 8.08 4.68
C VAL A 190 22.91 6.89 3.77
N ARG A 191 23.85 6.99 2.85
CA ARG A 191 24.29 5.89 1.98
C ARG A 191 24.70 4.66 2.78
N THR A 192 25.49 4.82 3.83
CA THR A 192 25.95 3.71 4.66
C THR A 192 24.78 3.02 5.37
N ILE A 193 23.84 3.79 5.96
CA ILE A 193 22.66 3.25 6.64
C ILE A 193 21.79 2.47 5.63
N THR A 194 21.53 3.06 4.46
CA THR A 194 20.73 2.44 3.40
C THR A 194 21.37 1.13 2.91
N THR A 195 22.68 1.14 2.65
CA THR A 195 23.40 -0.07 2.23
C THR A 195 23.30 -1.17 3.30
N LYS A 196 23.49 -0.83 4.59
CA LYS A 196 23.37 -1.81 5.67
C LYS A 196 21.97 -2.39 5.83
N LEU A 197 20.94 -1.57 5.67
CA LEU A 197 19.57 -2.06 5.63
C LEU A 197 19.31 -2.99 4.44
N TYR A 198 19.80 -2.63 3.27
CA TYR A 198 19.64 -3.45 2.07
C TYR A 198 20.41 -4.79 2.21
N GLU A 199 21.66 -4.75 2.65
CA GLU A 199 22.44 -5.97 2.95
C GLU A 199 21.73 -6.86 3.96
N PHE A 200 21.12 -6.28 5.00
CA PHE A 200 20.33 -7.03 5.97
C PHE A 200 19.14 -7.76 5.34
N LEU A 201 18.41 -7.10 4.42
CA LEU A 201 17.29 -7.74 3.71
C LEU A 201 17.75 -8.93 2.86
N ILE A 202 18.90 -8.80 2.18
CA ILE A 202 19.45 -9.86 1.34
C ILE A 202 19.99 -11.00 2.19
N ASN A 203 20.88 -10.70 3.15
CA ASN A 203 21.62 -11.70 3.93
C ASN A 203 20.72 -12.53 4.85
N ASN A 204 19.58 -11.96 5.28
CA ASN A 204 18.60 -12.66 6.10
C ASN A 204 17.47 -13.31 5.27
N GLY A 205 17.62 -13.37 3.94
CA GLY A 205 16.70 -14.10 3.06
C GLY A 205 15.32 -13.46 2.90
N ILE A 206 15.14 -12.18 3.27
CA ILE A 206 13.85 -11.49 3.23
C ILE A 206 13.33 -11.38 1.80
N VAL A 207 14.21 -11.02 0.87
CA VAL A 207 13.88 -10.90 -0.56
C VAL A 207 13.48 -12.27 -1.12
N LEU A 208 14.24 -13.33 -0.79
CA LEU A 208 13.93 -14.69 -1.21
C LEU A 208 12.56 -15.17 -0.69
N ASN A 209 12.24 -14.85 0.57
CA ASN A 209 10.94 -15.22 1.15
C ASN A 209 9.79 -14.41 0.55
N LEU A 210 10.03 -13.14 0.18
CA LEU A 210 9.07 -12.35 -0.57
C LEU A 210 8.79 -12.96 -1.95
N GLU A 211 9.84 -13.37 -2.68
CA GLU A 211 9.71 -14.06 -3.98
C GLU A 211 8.93 -15.37 -3.86
N LYS A 212 9.17 -16.17 -2.81
CA LYS A 212 8.40 -17.38 -2.54
C LYS A 212 6.91 -17.06 -2.31
N LYS A 213 6.61 -16.00 -1.55
CA LYS A 213 5.22 -15.56 -1.31
C LYS A 213 4.54 -15.08 -2.60
N ILE A 214 5.26 -14.36 -3.46
CA ILE A 214 4.75 -13.94 -4.77
C ILE A 214 4.37 -15.17 -5.60
N LYS A 215 5.25 -16.16 -5.72
CA LYS A 215 4.95 -17.41 -6.43
C LYS A 215 3.75 -18.17 -5.87
N GLN A 216 3.64 -18.24 -4.54
CA GLN A 216 2.46 -18.87 -3.90
C GLN A 216 1.17 -18.16 -4.25
N LEU A 217 1.16 -16.81 -4.28
CA LEU A 217 0.00 -16.03 -4.69
C LEU A 217 -0.37 -16.26 -6.16
N GLU A 218 0.63 -16.36 -7.04
CA GLU A 218 0.43 -16.70 -8.46
C GLU A 218 -0.18 -18.09 -8.63
N GLU A 219 0.33 -19.09 -7.92
CA GLU A 219 -0.20 -20.47 -7.93
C GLU A 219 -1.64 -20.54 -7.38
N MET A 220 -2.00 -19.68 -6.42
CA MET A 220 -3.37 -19.55 -5.90
C MET A 220 -4.28 -18.73 -6.81
N GLY A 221 -3.78 -18.14 -7.91
CA GLY A 221 -4.54 -17.28 -8.82
C GLY A 221 -4.73 -15.85 -8.33
N GLU A 222 -4.10 -15.45 -7.21
CA GLU A 222 -4.17 -14.09 -6.66
C GLU A 222 -3.17 -13.12 -7.36
N LEU A 223 -3.30 -13.01 -8.68
CA LEU A 223 -2.34 -12.29 -9.53
C LEU A 223 -2.23 -10.79 -9.21
N GLU A 224 -3.33 -10.15 -8.79
CA GLU A 224 -3.29 -8.73 -8.40
C GLU A 224 -2.40 -8.51 -7.17
N LYS A 225 -2.50 -9.39 -6.20
CA LYS A 225 -1.73 -9.31 -4.95
C LYS A 225 -0.25 -9.64 -5.18
N ALA A 226 0.03 -10.61 -6.07
CA ALA A 226 1.38 -10.92 -6.49
C ALA A 226 2.06 -9.71 -7.13
N ARG A 227 1.40 -9.07 -8.10
CA ARG A 227 1.89 -7.82 -8.75
C ARG A 227 2.05 -6.67 -7.76
N GLU A 228 1.17 -6.57 -6.77
CA GLU A 228 1.29 -5.56 -5.71
C GLU A 228 2.59 -5.75 -4.91
N TYR A 229 2.95 -6.98 -4.57
CA TYR A 229 4.19 -7.28 -3.85
C TYR A 229 5.43 -6.98 -4.70
N GLU A 230 5.44 -7.34 -5.99
CA GLU A 230 6.53 -7.00 -6.90
C GLU A 230 6.71 -5.48 -7.05
N THR A 231 5.60 -4.76 -7.25
CA THR A 231 5.64 -3.32 -7.46
C THR A 231 6.09 -2.59 -6.20
N SER A 232 5.62 -3.02 -5.02
CA SER A 232 6.04 -2.42 -3.75
C SER A 232 7.52 -2.64 -3.45
N TYR A 233 8.08 -3.79 -3.82
CA TYR A 233 9.52 -4.01 -3.70
C TYR A 233 10.32 -3.01 -4.54
N LYS A 234 9.92 -2.79 -5.80
CA LYS A 234 10.56 -1.79 -6.68
C LYS A 234 10.47 -0.38 -6.10
N LEU A 235 9.27 0.02 -5.64
CA LEU A 235 9.07 1.35 -5.04
C LEU A 235 9.88 1.56 -3.76
N ILE A 236 10.06 0.53 -2.95
CA ILE A 236 10.91 0.61 -1.76
C ILE A 236 12.38 0.84 -2.17
N LEU A 237 12.87 0.14 -3.20
CA LEU A 237 14.23 0.36 -3.72
C LEU A 237 14.39 1.77 -4.26
N GLU A 238 13.44 2.26 -5.05
CA GLU A 238 13.43 3.62 -5.58
C GLU A 238 13.45 4.66 -4.45
N LEU A 239 12.64 4.48 -3.40
CA LEU A 239 12.65 5.34 -2.22
C LEU A 239 14.00 5.34 -1.50
N LEU A 240 14.62 4.18 -1.34
CA LEU A 240 15.94 4.07 -0.73
C LEU A 240 17.02 4.79 -1.57
N ASP A 241 16.96 4.67 -2.88
CA ASP A 241 17.86 5.36 -3.81
C ASP A 241 17.63 6.88 -3.78
N GLU A 242 16.38 7.34 -3.74
CA GLU A 242 16.04 8.76 -3.58
C GLU A 242 16.57 9.33 -2.27
N MET A 243 16.42 8.60 -1.16
CA MET A 243 16.99 9.03 0.13
C MET A 243 18.51 9.21 0.05
N VAL A 244 19.20 8.29 -0.62
CA VAL A 244 20.65 8.41 -0.83
C VAL A 244 20.97 9.61 -1.72
N ALA A 245 20.24 9.84 -2.81
CA ALA A 245 20.48 10.95 -3.73
C ALA A 245 20.22 12.32 -3.08
N LEU A 246 19.13 12.45 -2.30
CA LEU A 246 18.74 13.71 -1.66
C LEU A 246 19.66 14.09 -0.48
N PHE A 247 20.24 13.11 0.19
CA PHE A 247 20.99 13.31 1.44
C PHE A 247 22.45 12.81 1.32
N ASP A 248 23.01 12.78 0.13
CA ASP A 248 24.39 12.30 -0.11
C ASP A 248 25.40 13.05 0.76
N GLY A 249 26.32 12.30 1.36
CA GLY A 249 27.35 12.81 2.27
C GLY A 249 26.85 13.31 3.64
N LYS A 250 25.55 13.36 3.91
CA LYS A 250 25.01 13.77 5.23
C LYS A 250 25.10 12.64 6.23
N LYS A 251 25.69 12.94 7.40
CA LYS A 251 25.72 12.04 8.54
C LYS A 251 24.55 12.31 9.47
N ILE A 252 23.76 11.29 9.74
CA ILE A 252 22.59 11.36 10.62
C ILE A 252 22.56 10.16 11.58
N SER A 253 21.80 10.27 12.66
CA SER A 253 21.49 9.11 13.51
C SER A 253 20.52 8.17 12.82
N PHE A 254 20.49 6.92 13.27
CA PHE A 254 19.51 5.95 12.77
C PHE A 254 18.06 6.41 13.06
N ASP A 255 17.79 7.03 14.20
CA ASP A 255 16.44 7.53 14.54
C ASP A 255 15.97 8.57 13.52
N LYS A 256 16.86 9.49 13.10
CA LYS A 256 16.52 10.48 12.08
C LYS A 256 16.30 9.84 10.71
N TYR A 257 17.12 8.87 10.35
CA TYR A 257 16.92 8.07 9.13
C TYR A 257 15.57 7.33 9.15
N ALA A 258 15.23 6.73 10.29
CA ALA A 258 13.97 6.02 10.51
C ALA A 258 12.74 6.92 10.33
N GLU A 259 12.79 8.16 10.86
CA GLU A 259 11.73 9.15 10.63
C GLU A 259 11.56 9.48 9.14
N MET A 260 12.67 9.73 8.45
CA MET A 260 12.66 10.04 7.02
C MET A 260 12.09 8.87 6.20
N LEU A 261 12.52 7.64 6.48
CA LEU A 261 12.03 6.44 5.81
C LEU A 261 10.52 6.22 6.06
N LYS A 262 10.04 6.45 7.30
CA LYS A 262 8.61 6.38 7.63
C LYS A 262 7.77 7.39 6.82
N ILE A 263 8.25 8.63 6.71
CA ILE A 263 7.58 9.66 5.91
C ILE A 263 7.57 9.28 4.43
N GLY A 264 8.69 8.80 3.91
CA GLY A 264 8.79 8.32 2.53
C GLY A 264 7.81 7.17 2.24
N LEU A 265 7.78 6.15 3.09
CA LEU A 265 6.87 5.01 2.96
C LEU A 265 5.39 5.42 3.09
N GLY A 266 5.06 6.39 3.96
CA GLY A 266 3.69 6.90 4.12
C GLY A 266 3.21 7.75 2.95
N ASN A 267 4.12 8.43 2.24
CA ASN A 267 3.79 9.24 1.07
C ASN A 267 3.86 8.45 -0.25
N SER A 268 4.51 7.30 -0.25
CA SER A 268 4.61 6.42 -1.42
C SER A 268 3.31 5.64 -1.57
N GLY A 269 2.47 6.05 -2.51
CA GLY A 269 1.27 5.30 -2.89
C GLY A 269 1.54 4.46 -4.15
N LEU A 270 1.08 3.23 -4.18
CA LEU A 270 1.03 2.44 -5.42
C LEU A 270 0.03 3.07 -6.39
N GLY A 271 0.50 3.84 -7.37
CA GLY A 271 -0.31 4.13 -8.55
C GLY A 271 -0.52 2.83 -9.32
N LYS A 272 -1.77 2.42 -9.47
CA LYS A 272 -2.10 1.31 -10.37
C LYS A 272 -1.85 1.76 -11.80
N ILE A 273 -1.10 0.98 -12.57
CA ILE A 273 -1.00 1.19 -14.02
C ILE A 273 -2.20 0.50 -14.66
N PRO A 274 -3.01 1.19 -15.48
CA PRO A 274 -4.10 0.55 -16.21
C PRO A 274 -3.56 -0.64 -17.00
N SER A 275 -4.19 -1.80 -16.84
CA SER A 275 -3.89 -2.92 -17.72
C SER A 275 -4.31 -2.55 -19.15
N THR A 276 -3.64 -3.16 -20.15
CA THR A 276 -4.03 -2.99 -21.57
C THR A 276 -5.38 -3.64 -21.93
N GLN A 277 -6.14 -4.07 -20.93
CA GLN A 277 -7.45 -4.70 -21.06
C GLN A 277 -8.54 -3.67 -21.35
N ASP A 278 -9.59 -4.09 -22.04
CA ASP A 278 -10.77 -3.27 -22.31
C ASP A 278 -11.59 -3.09 -21.01
N GLN A 279 -11.36 -1.98 -20.29
CA GLN A 279 -11.93 -1.68 -18.98
C GLN A 279 -12.37 -0.24 -18.88
N VAL A 280 -13.46 0.03 -18.15
CA VAL A 280 -13.84 1.37 -17.74
C VAL A 280 -12.83 1.90 -16.73
N ILE A 281 -12.38 3.13 -16.92
CA ILE A 281 -11.45 3.79 -15.99
C ILE A 281 -12.25 4.65 -15.02
N VAL A 282 -12.13 4.35 -13.72
CA VAL A 282 -12.64 5.20 -12.64
C VAL A 282 -11.45 5.92 -12.00
N GLY A 283 -11.46 7.24 -12.01
CA GLY A 283 -10.31 8.02 -11.56
C GLY A 283 -10.65 9.35 -10.89
N ASP A 284 -9.62 9.93 -10.29
CA ASP A 284 -9.69 11.28 -9.72
C ASP A 284 -9.62 12.35 -10.83
N VAL A 285 -10.40 13.43 -10.67
CA VAL A 285 -10.44 14.55 -11.61
C VAL A 285 -9.06 15.13 -11.91
N ASP A 286 -8.21 15.25 -10.91
CA ASP A 286 -6.90 15.89 -11.04
C ASP A 286 -5.91 15.04 -11.84
N ARG A 287 -6.10 13.71 -11.87
CA ARG A 287 -5.20 12.75 -12.53
C ARG A 287 -5.70 12.23 -13.88
N SER A 288 -6.98 12.38 -14.16
CA SER A 288 -7.63 11.78 -15.34
C SER A 288 -7.41 12.55 -16.67
N ARG A 289 -6.46 13.49 -16.73
CA ARG A 289 -6.25 14.42 -17.85
C ARG A 289 -5.73 13.80 -19.15
N SER A 290 -5.28 12.55 -19.17
CA SER A 290 -4.50 12.00 -20.29
C SER A 290 -5.25 11.02 -21.20
N HIS A 291 -6.50 10.67 -20.91
CA HIS A 291 -7.21 9.65 -21.70
C HIS A 291 -8.18 10.28 -22.70
N LYS A 292 -8.00 9.94 -23.99
CA LYS A 292 -8.97 10.26 -25.04
C LYS A 292 -10.13 9.27 -24.96
N VAL A 293 -11.18 9.65 -24.25
CA VAL A 293 -12.42 8.86 -24.10
C VAL A 293 -13.55 9.44 -24.93
N LYS A 294 -14.55 8.62 -25.28
CA LYS A 294 -15.73 9.06 -26.02
C LYS A 294 -16.89 9.46 -25.12
N ALA A 295 -16.97 8.86 -23.91
CA ALA A 295 -17.96 9.20 -22.90
C ALA A 295 -17.30 9.38 -21.52
N VAL A 296 -17.77 10.38 -20.78
CA VAL A 296 -17.30 10.67 -19.41
C VAL A 296 -18.52 10.77 -18.51
N PHE A 297 -18.51 10.04 -17.42
CA PHE A 297 -19.45 10.17 -16.32
C PHE A 297 -18.75 10.90 -15.16
N ILE A 298 -19.35 11.99 -14.69
CA ILE A 298 -18.85 12.73 -13.55
C ILE A 298 -19.80 12.44 -12.38
N ILE A 299 -19.29 11.84 -11.33
CA ILE A 299 -20.06 11.45 -10.14
C ILE A 299 -19.62 12.23 -8.91
N GLY A 300 -20.53 12.36 -7.93
CA GLY A 300 -20.25 13.09 -6.71
C GLY A 300 -20.29 14.61 -6.89
N LEU A 301 -21.04 15.13 -7.86
CA LEU A 301 -21.25 16.58 -8.07
C LEU A 301 -22.16 17.17 -6.99
N ASN A 302 -21.67 17.20 -5.74
CA ASN A 302 -22.39 17.75 -4.61
C ASN A 302 -21.79 19.05 -4.14
N ASP A 303 -22.65 19.98 -3.70
CA ASP A 303 -22.25 21.28 -3.16
C ASP A 303 -21.24 21.11 -2.00
N GLY A 304 -20.15 21.88 -2.05
CA GLY A 304 -19.06 21.80 -1.07
C GLY A 304 -18.10 20.60 -1.24
N ILE A 305 -18.34 19.69 -2.20
CA ILE A 305 -17.45 18.57 -2.52
C ILE A 305 -16.86 18.77 -3.91
N PHE A 306 -17.70 18.99 -4.92
CA PHE A 306 -17.27 19.23 -6.29
C PHE A 306 -18.32 20.03 -7.09
N PRO A 307 -17.97 21.22 -7.63
CA PRO A 307 -16.74 21.96 -7.38
C PRO A 307 -16.66 22.46 -5.93
N SER A 308 -15.44 22.56 -5.39
CA SER A 308 -15.15 23.08 -4.03
C SER A 308 -14.69 24.52 -4.09
#